data_e9bdb74570a3de689be009f1eeb247ae
#
_entry.id   e9bdb74570a3de689be009f1eeb247ae
#
_cell.length_a   1.000
_cell.length_b   1.000
_cell.length_c   1.000
_cell.angle_alpha   90.00
_cell.angle_beta   90.00
_cell.angle_gamma   90.00
#
_symmetry.space_group_name_H-M   'P 1'
#
loop_
_entity.id
_entity.type
_entity.pdbx_description
1 polymer ?
#
loop_
_entity_poly.entity_id
_entity_poly.type
_entity_poly.pdbx_seq_one_letter_code
_entity_poly.pdbx_strand_id
1 'polypeptide(L)'
;NSAVSTFCWAIANDEEFTVNDPSVELELLYIDDLVEGMFDLLEGKDAHCEFDGVETVADENGRYCYVPVTHKVTLGEIVNLLQQFKEQPKTLMMPKMPDGSFAKKLYSLYLTYLPTEKFKYALKMNVDDRGSFTELVHTEDCGQVSINISHPGITKGQHWHNSKWELFIVVAGHGLIQERNINTGETVEFEVSGDRIEAIHMIPG
;
A
#
# COMPACT_ATOMS: atom_id res chain seq x y z
N ASN A 1 -9.71 8.18 -24.69
CA ASN A 1 -9.83 6.92 -23.98
C ASN A 1 -8.50 6.15 -24.11
N SER A 2 -7.78 5.95 -23.01
CA SER A 2 -6.59 5.13 -22.98
C SER A 2 -6.94 3.71 -22.53
N ALA A 3 -6.11 2.72 -22.89
CA ALA A 3 -6.28 1.34 -22.42
C ALA A 3 -6.30 1.28 -20.88
N VAL A 4 -5.41 2.03 -20.22
CA VAL A 4 -5.33 2.12 -18.76
C VAL A 4 -6.65 2.60 -18.14
N SER A 5 -7.21 3.71 -18.66
CA SER A 5 -8.50 4.23 -18.19
C SER A 5 -9.64 3.24 -18.39
N THR A 6 -9.66 2.54 -19.53
CA THR A 6 -10.66 1.51 -19.81
C THR A 6 -10.57 0.36 -18.81
N PHE A 7 -9.37 -0.14 -18.50
CA PHE A 7 -9.19 -1.21 -17.52
C PHE A 7 -9.52 -0.75 -16.09
N CYS A 8 -9.11 0.47 -15.70
CA CYS A 8 -9.48 1.04 -14.41
C CYS A 8 -10.99 1.09 -14.24
N TRP A 9 -11.70 1.65 -15.24
CA TRP A 9 -13.15 1.76 -15.20
C TRP A 9 -13.85 0.40 -15.17
N ALA A 10 -13.46 -0.52 -16.05
CA ALA A 10 -14.09 -1.82 -16.15
C ALA A 10 -13.91 -2.63 -14.85
N ILE A 11 -12.68 -2.69 -14.32
CA ILE A 11 -12.38 -3.45 -13.10
C ILE A 11 -13.05 -2.82 -11.87
N ALA A 12 -13.08 -1.49 -11.77
CA ALA A 12 -13.73 -0.78 -10.67
C ALA A 12 -15.27 -0.99 -10.66
N ASN A 13 -15.87 -1.12 -11.86
CA ASN A 13 -17.32 -1.23 -12.03
C ASN A 13 -17.82 -2.66 -12.30
N ASP A 14 -16.95 -3.67 -12.17
CA ASP A 14 -17.28 -5.08 -12.42
C ASP A 14 -17.75 -5.38 -13.85
N GLU A 15 -17.26 -4.59 -14.82
CA GLU A 15 -17.60 -4.74 -16.23
C GLU A 15 -16.62 -5.67 -16.97
N GLU A 16 -17.11 -6.30 -18.02
CA GLU A 16 -16.28 -7.15 -18.87
C GLU A 16 -15.33 -6.33 -19.74
N PHE A 17 -14.13 -6.81 -19.92
CA PHE A 17 -13.12 -6.23 -20.82
C PHE A 17 -12.28 -7.34 -21.44
N THR A 18 -11.57 -7.01 -22.51
CA THR A 18 -10.68 -7.96 -23.20
C THR A 18 -9.28 -7.38 -23.28
N VAL A 19 -8.29 -8.21 -23.02
CA VAL A 19 -6.87 -7.96 -23.29
C VAL A 19 -6.45 -8.91 -24.41
N ASN A 20 -6.26 -8.39 -25.62
CA ASN A 20 -5.94 -9.22 -26.77
C ASN A 20 -4.57 -9.88 -26.65
N ASP A 21 -3.58 -9.11 -26.21
CA ASP A 21 -2.22 -9.59 -25.95
C ASP A 21 -1.69 -8.93 -24.66
N PRO A 22 -1.61 -9.68 -23.56
CA PRO A 22 -1.13 -9.15 -22.29
C PRO A 22 0.37 -8.83 -22.27
N SER A 23 1.15 -9.29 -23.25
CA SER A 23 2.58 -9.05 -23.34
C SER A 23 2.94 -7.71 -23.98
N VAL A 24 1.98 -7.00 -24.59
CA VAL A 24 2.20 -5.68 -25.20
C VAL A 24 2.66 -4.71 -24.12
N GLU A 25 3.85 -4.17 -24.30
CA GLU A 25 4.44 -3.15 -23.44
C GLU A 25 3.97 -1.75 -23.87
N LEU A 26 3.63 -0.94 -22.87
CA LEU A 26 3.33 0.48 -23.04
C LEU A 26 4.37 1.29 -22.26
N GLU A 27 4.76 2.42 -22.84
CA GLU A 27 5.50 3.46 -22.11
C GLU A 27 4.51 4.54 -21.70
N LEU A 28 4.35 4.73 -20.40
CA LEU A 28 3.31 5.57 -19.80
C LEU A 28 3.94 6.71 -19.01
N LEU A 29 3.36 7.89 -19.17
CA LEU A 29 3.66 9.09 -18.40
C LEU A 29 2.48 9.42 -17.50
N TYR A 30 2.75 9.65 -16.23
CA TYR A 30 1.73 10.09 -15.28
C TYR A 30 1.51 11.60 -15.38
N ILE A 31 0.26 12.04 -15.20
CA ILE A 31 -0.11 13.45 -15.46
C ILE A 31 0.64 14.43 -14.53
N ASP A 32 0.86 14.07 -13.27
CA ASP A 32 1.55 14.97 -12.35
C ASP A 32 3.03 15.12 -12.73
N ASP A 33 3.68 14.04 -13.21
CA ASP A 33 5.06 14.11 -13.72
C ASP A 33 5.15 15.01 -14.96
N LEU A 34 4.12 14.97 -15.81
CA LEU A 34 4.03 15.88 -16.97
C LEU A 34 3.91 17.34 -16.52
N VAL A 35 3.04 17.59 -15.52
CA VAL A 35 2.84 18.94 -14.99
C VAL A 35 4.11 19.47 -14.33
N GLU A 36 4.80 18.65 -13.54
CA GLU A 36 6.11 19.02 -12.96
C GLU A 36 7.13 19.32 -14.04
N GLY A 37 7.25 18.49 -15.08
CA GLY A 37 8.13 18.75 -16.21
C GLY A 37 7.81 20.06 -16.96
N MET A 38 6.53 20.45 -17.03
CA MET A 38 6.14 21.76 -17.57
C MET A 38 6.61 22.92 -16.66
N PHE A 39 6.57 22.77 -15.34
CA PHE A 39 7.12 23.78 -14.42
C PHE A 39 8.64 23.84 -14.51
N ASP A 40 9.31 22.71 -14.61
CA ASP A 40 10.76 22.66 -14.83
C ASP A 40 11.18 23.40 -16.09
N LEU A 41 10.42 23.22 -17.18
CA LEU A 41 10.64 23.97 -18.42
C LEU A 41 10.50 25.49 -18.22
N LEU A 42 9.50 25.93 -17.44
CA LEU A 42 9.32 27.36 -17.16
C LEU A 42 10.44 27.95 -16.29
N GLU A 43 11.08 27.10 -15.48
CA GLU A 43 12.19 27.47 -14.61
C GLU A 43 13.57 27.29 -15.27
N GLY A 44 13.62 26.78 -16.50
CA GLY A 44 14.86 26.49 -17.22
C GLY A 44 15.65 25.30 -16.64
N LYS A 45 14.94 24.32 -16.07
CA LYS A 45 15.47 23.07 -15.53
C LYS A 45 15.04 21.85 -16.35
N ASP A 46 14.52 22.08 -17.51
CA ASP A 46 13.97 21.07 -18.40
C ASP A 46 15.04 20.07 -18.89
N ALA A 47 14.61 18.84 -19.07
CA ALA A 47 15.43 17.81 -19.68
C ALA A 47 15.31 17.87 -21.22
N HIS A 48 16.43 17.72 -21.89
CA HIS A 48 16.51 17.74 -23.35
C HIS A 48 16.84 16.36 -23.93
N CYS A 49 16.37 16.13 -25.14
CA CYS A 49 16.64 14.90 -25.88
C CYS A 49 16.74 15.15 -27.39
N GLU A 50 17.32 14.18 -28.08
CA GLU A 50 17.15 13.93 -29.49
C GLU A 50 16.25 12.72 -29.71
N PHE A 51 15.64 12.66 -30.87
CA PHE A 51 14.81 11.56 -31.31
C PHE A 51 15.40 10.94 -32.56
N ASP A 52 15.79 9.69 -32.49
CA ASP A 52 16.43 8.98 -33.61
C ASP A 52 15.41 8.35 -34.58
N GLY A 53 14.13 8.58 -34.36
CA GLY A 53 13.02 8.05 -35.14
C GLY A 53 12.37 6.80 -34.51
N VAL A 54 13.00 6.21 -33.46
CA VAL A 54 12.53 5.03 -32.74
C VAL A 54 12.49 5.29 -31.25
N GLU A 55 13.59 5.80 -30.68
CA GLU A 55 13.74 6.02 -29.25
C GLU A 55 14.09 7.47 -28.92
N THR A 56 13.69 7.88 -27.71
CA THR A 56 14.12 9.16 -27.12
C THR A 56 15.49 8.98 -26.48
N VAL A 57 16.47 9.73 -26.94
CA VAL A 57 17.85 9.69 -26.44
C VAL A 57 18.14 10.97 -25.66
N ALA A 58 18.39 10.84 -24.35
CA ALA A 58 18.73 11.98 -23.50
C ALA A 58 20.00 12.66 -24.00
N ASP A 59 19.94 13.99 -24.22
CA ASP A 59 21.06 14.82 -24.69
C ASP A 59 20.84 16.24 -24.13
N GLU A 60 21.79 16.74 -23.35
CA GLU A 60 21.71 18.09 -22.75
C GLU A 60 21.57 19.21 -23.80
N ASN A 61 22.06 19.01 -25.03
CA ASN A 61 21.95 19.93 -26.15
C ASN A 61 20.86 19.51 -27.16
N GLY A 62 20.05 18.55 -26.80
CA GLY A 62 18.99 18.03 -27.65
C GLY A 62 17.95 19.09 -28.03
N ARG A 63 17.37 18.92 -29.22
CA ARG A 63 16.40 19.88 -29.77
C ARG A 63 15.03 19.83 -29.09
N TYR A 64 14.75 18.76 -28.40
CA TYR A 64 13.42 18.51 -27.83
C TYR A 64 13.48 18.49 -26.30
N CYS A 65 12.49 19.12 -25.67
CA CYS A 65 12.24 18.94 -24.24
C CYS A 65 11.42 17.66 -24.02
N TYR A 66 11.69 16.92 -22.97
CA TYR A 66 10.93 15.72 -22.63
C TYR A 66 10.82 15.56 -21.11
N VAL A 67 9.88 14.72 -20.68
CA VAL A 67 9.75 14.33 -19.28
C VAL A 67 10.45 12.98 -19.08
N PRO A 68 11.54 12.91 -18.31
CA PRO A 68 12.36 11.70 -18.19
C PRO A 68 11.74 10.60 -17.33
N VAL A 69 10.64 10.91 -16.61
CA VAL A 69 9.97 9.96 -15.70
C VAL A 69 8.85 9.24 -16.44
N THR A 70 9.15 8.10 -17.04
CA THR A 70 8.17 7.22 -17.68
C THR A 70 8.17 5.82 -17.04
N HIS A 71 7.13 5.05 -17.30
CA HIS A 71 6.96 3.70 -16.81
C HIS A 71 6.71 2.74 -17.99
N LYS A 72 7.62 1.78 -18.20
CA LYS A 72 7.44 0.70 -19.16
C LYS A 72 6.76 -0.47 -18.46
N VAL A 73 5.57 -0.82 -18.91
CA VAL A 73 4.72 -1.85 -18.28
C VAL A 73 3.91 -2.57 -19.34
N THR A 74 3.67 -3.85 -19.14
CA THR A 74 2.81 -4.63 -20.02
C THR A 74 1.32 -4.46 -19.68
N LEU A 75 0.44 -4.70 -20.64
CA LEU A 75 -1.01 -4.73 -20.40
C LEU A 75 -1.40 -5.74 -19.32
N GLY A 76 -0.70 -6.89 -19.28
CA GLY A 76 -0.91 -7.92 -18.26
C GLY A 76 -0.55 -7.45 -16.86
N GLU A 77 0.57 -6.74 -16.68
CA GLU A 77 0.97 -6.17 -15.40
C GLU A 77 -0.02 -5.13 -14.90
N ILE A 78 -0.52 -4.26 -15.78
CA ILE A 78 -1.57 -3.27 -15.44
C ILE A 78 -2.81 -3.97 -14.91
N VAL A 79 -3.32 -4.96 -15.65
CA VAL A 79 -4.54 -5.68 -15.27
C VAL A 79 -4.34 -6.45 -13.97
N ASN A 80 -3.19 -7.10 -13.79
CA ASN A 80 -2.88 -7.83 -12.57
C ASN A 80 -2.85 -6.92 -11.33
N LEU A 81 -2.22 -5.75 -11.42
CA LEU A 81 -2.24 -4.75 -10.34
C LEU A 81 -3.66 -4.27 -10.03
N LEU A 82 -4.45 -3.95 -11.05
CA LEU A 82 -5.84 -3.52 -10.87
C LEU A 82 -6.71 -4.60 -10.22
N GLN A 83 -6.50 -5.87 -10.52
CA GLN A 83 -7.19 -6.97 -9.85
C GLN A 83 -6.78 -7.10 -8.38
N GLN A 84 -5.51 -6.90 -8.06
CA GLN A 84 -5.03 -6.86 -6.67
C GLN A 84 -5.69 -5.70 -5.89
N PHE A 85 -5.80 -4.52 -6.49
CA PHE A 85 -6.49 -3.36 -5.90
C PHE A 85 -7.98 -3.67 -5.65
N LYS A 86 -8.66 -4.31 -6.61
CA LYS A 86 -10.06 -4.72 -6.47
C LYS A 86 -10.28 -5.73 -5.34
N GLU A 87 -9.36 -6.67 -5.16
CA GLU A 87 -9.47 -7.70 -4.13
C GLU A 87 -8.99 -7.22 -2.74
N GLN A 88 -8.27 -6.10 -2.65
CA GLN A 88 -7.71 -5.58 -1.42
C GLN A 88 -8.75 -5.44 -0.28
N PRO A 89 -9.98 -4.95 -0.49
CA PRO A 89 -10.97 -4.85 0.59
C PRO A 89 -11.39 -6.21 1.19
N LYS A 90 -11.22 -7.32 0.44
CA LYS A 90 -11.55 -8.67 0.90
C LYS A 90 -10.35 -9.37 1.55
N THR A 91 -9.18 -9.22 0.94
CA THR A 91 -7.94 -9.87 1.38
C THR A 91 -7.20 -9.08 2.45
N LEU A 92 -7.50 -7.79 2.57
CA LEU A 92 -6.76 -6.78 3.32
C LEU A 92 -5.29 -6.64 2.89
N MET A 93 -4.87 -7.34 1.82
CA MET A 93 -3.51 -7.30 1.31
C MET A 93 -3.30 -6.07 0.45
N MET A 94 -2.47 -5.15 0.91
CA MET A 94 -2.05 -3.98 0.15
C MET A 94 -0.85 -4.34 -0.72
N PRO A 95 -0.95 -4.20 -2.04
CA PRO A 95 0.20 -4.41 -2.93
C PRO A 95 1.36 -3.47 -2.59
N LYS A 96 2.57 -3.89 -2.94
CA LYS A 96 3.75 -3.04 -2.75
C LYS A 96 3.69 -1.84 -3.68
N MET A 97 3.65 -0.65 -3.11
CA MET A 97 3.53 0.62 -3.82
C MET A 97 4.57 1.65 -3.33
N PRO A 98 5.86 1.45 -3.65
CA PRO A 98 6.91 2.41 -3.30
C PRO A 98 6.58 3.80 -3.83
N ASP A 99 7.12 4.82 -3.21
CA ASP A 99 6.96 6.19 -3.66
C ASP A 99 7.48 6.38 -5.09
N GLY A 100 6.76 7.13 -5.92
CA GLY A 100 7.06 7.32 -7.34
C GLY A 100 6.82 6.10 -8.23
N SER A 101 6.45 4.93 -7.69
CA SER A 101 6.23 3.72 -8.49
C SER A 101 4.98 3.80 -9.38
N PHE A 102 5.02 3.06 -10.49
CA PHE A 102 3.85 2.89 -11.36
C PHE A 102 2.63 2.36 -10.58
N ALA A 103 2.82 1.39 -9.70
CA ALA A 103 1.74 0.82 -8.91
C ALA A 103 1.03 1.87 -8.05
N LYS A 104 1.76 2.79 -7.40
CA LYS A 104 1.19 3.88 -6.60
C LYS A 104 0.39 4.87 -7.45
N LYS A 105 0.93 5.24 -8.61
CA LYS A 105 0.27 6.13 -9.59
C LYS A 105 -0.99 5.48 -10.16
N LEU A 106 -0.91 4.19 -10.52
CA LEU A 106 -2.04 3.42 -11.02
C LEU A 106 -3.14 3.27 -9.96
N TYR A 107 -2.77 3.06 -8.68
CA TYR A 107 -3.76 2.97 -7.59
C TYR A 107 -4.50 4.28 -7.41
N SER A 108 -3.79 5.42 -7.42
CA SER A 108 -4.41 6.75 -7.37
C SER A 108 -5.42 6.95 -8.50
N LEU A 109 -5.05 6.56 -9.73
CA LEU A 109 -5.96 6.61 -10.88
C LEU A 109 -7.15 5.66 -10.71
N TYR A 110 -6.93 4.40 -10.28
CA TYR A 110 -7.99 3.41 -10.04
C TYR A 110 -9.06 3.94 -9.07
N LEU A 111 -8.64 4.56 -7.97
CA LEU A 111 -9.55 5.13 -6.98
C LEU A 111 -10.48 6.20 -7.56
N THR A 112 -10.06 6.93 -8.61
CA THR A 112 -10.92 7.92 -9.27
C THR A 112 -12.05 7.30 -10.08
N TYR A 113 -11.94 6.01 -10.44
CA TYR A 113 -12.96 5.24 -11.14
C TYR A 113 -13.83 4.41 -10.21
N LEU A 114 -13.47 4.31 -8.95
CA LEU A 114 -14.20 3.50 -7.98
C LEU A 114 -15.59 4.13 -7.71
N PRO A 115 -16.70 3.37 -7.83
CA PRO A 115 -18.02 3.86 -7.48
C PRO A 115 -18.11 4.25 -6.00
N THR A 116 -18.85 5.29 -5.68
CA THR A 116 -18.93 5.86 -4.31
C THR A 116 -19.39 4.84 -3.27
N GLU A 117 -20.27 3.92 -3.63
CA GLU A 117 -20.75 2.84 -2.77
C GLU A 117 -19.65 1.84 -2.37
N LYS A 118 -18.54 1.78 -3.14
CA LYS A 118 -17.36 0.95 -2.86
C LYS A 118 -16.29 1.65 -2.01
N PHE A 119 -16.48 2.93 -1.65
CA PHE A 119 -15.53 3.67 -0.80
C PHE A 119 -15.51 3.15 0.63
N LYS A 120 -16.60 2.53 1.07
CA LYS A 120 -16.76 1.99 2.41
C LYS A 120 -16.99 0.49 2.36
N TYR A 121 -16.16 -0.26 3.08
CA TYR A 121 -16.34 -1.69 3.27
C TYR A 121 -16.17 -2.07 4.73
N ALA A 122 -16.86 -3.13 5.15
CA ALA A 122 -16.83 -3.60 6.53
C ALA A 122 -15.60 -4.49 6.74
N LEU A 123 -14.88 -4.26 7.83
CA LEU A 123 -13.84 -5.16 8.31
C LEU A 123 -14.46 -6.25 9.19
N LYS A 124 -13.90 -7.45 9.12
CA LYS A 124 -14.37 -8.57 9.96
C LYS A 124 -13.90 -8.37 11.39
N MET A 125 -14.83 -8.14 12.29
CA MET A 125 -14.58 -8.13 13.72
C MET A 125 -14.75 -9.53 14.31
N ASN A 126 -13.72 -10.08 14.92
CA ASN A 126 -13.79 -11.32 15.69
C ASN A 126 -14.09 -10.91 17.14
N VAL A 127 -15.32 -11.12 17.58
CA VAL A 127 -15.82 -10.67 18.89
C VAL A 127 -16.08 -11.89 19.79
N ASP A 128 -15.62 -11.82 21.04
CA ASP A 128 -15.90 -12.78 22.09
C ASP A 128 -16.10 -12.06 23.45
N ASP A 129 -16.24 -12.81 24.55
CA ASP A 129 -16.40 -12.29 25.90
C ASP A 129 -15.17 -11.53 26.45
N ARG A 130 -14.03 -11.63 25.79
CA ARG A 130 -12.78 -10.93 26.14
C ARG A 130 -12.65 -9.57 25.43
N GLY A 131 -13.45 -9.32 24.38
CA GLY A 131 -13.42 -8.12 23.57
C GLY A 131 -13.48 -8.41 22.07
N SER A 132 -12.69 -7.72 21.27
CA SER A 132 -12.65 -7.95 19.83
C SER A 132 -11.25 -7.87 19.25
N PHE A 133 -11.06 -8.54 18.11
CA PHE A 133 -9.86 -8.46 17.28
C PHE A 133 -10.27 -8.19 15.83
N THR A 134 -9.66 -7.18 15.22
CA THR A 134 -9.97 -6.76 13.86
C THR A 134 -8.68 -6.50 13.09
N GLU A 135 -8.47 -7.25 12.02
CA GLU A 135 -7.39 -6.98 11.07
C GLU A 135 -7.75 -5.78 10.21
N LEU A 136 -6.78 -4.88 10.01
CA LEU A 136 -6.98 -3.65 9.23
C LEU A 136 -6.34 -3.76 7.86
N VAL A 137 -5.10 -4.22 7.81
CA VAL A 137 -4.30 -4.30 6.59
C VAL A 137 -3.18 -5.31 6.74
N HIS A 138 -2.86 -5.97 5.65
CA HIS A 138 -1.66 -6.79 5.47
C HIS A 138 -0.76 -6.14 4.42
N THR A 139 0.54 -6.28 4.58
CA THR A 139 1.56 -5.93 3.58
C THR A 139 2.56 -7.08 3.45
N GLU A 140 3.19 -7.19 2.29
CA GLU A 140 4.17 -8.27 2.05
C GLU A 140 5.45 -8.10 2.88
N ASP A 141 5.85 -6.86 3.15
CA ASP A 141 7.13 -6.50 3.77
C ASP A 141 7.00 -5.98 5.20
N CYS A 142 5.87 -5.41 5.59
CA CYS A 142 5.67 -4.85 6.93
C CYS A 142 4.68 -5.66 7.79
N GLY A 143 4.19 -6.80 7.29
CA GLY A 143 3.29 -7.70 8.02
C GLY A 143 1.87 -7.18 8.14
N GLN A 144 1.28 -7.34 9.32
CA GLN A 144 -0.13 -7.09 9.60
C GLN A 144 -0.30 -5.98 10.64
N VAL A 145 -1.28 -5.10 10.42
CA VAL A 145 -1.77 -4.14 11.40
C VAL A 145 -3.18 -4.53 11.82
N SER A 146 -3.43 -4.58 13.13
CA SER A 146 -4.73 -4.95 13.69
C SER A 146 -5.07 -4.14 14.94
N ILE A 147 -6.37 -4.05 15.23
CA ILE A 147 -6.89 -3.47 16.47
C ILE A 147 -7.37 -4.59 17.39
N ASN A 148 -6.95 -4.53 18.63
CA ASN A 148 -7.38 -5.42 19.69
C ASN A 148 -8.06 -4.61 20.80
N ILE A 149 -9.36 -4.83 21.00
CA ILE A 149 -10.12 -4.24 22.10
C ILE A 149 -10.25 -5.30 23.19
N SER A 150 -9.86 -4.96 24.41
CA SER A 150 -9.99 -5.84 25.58
C SER A 150 -10.94 -5.26 26.58
N HIS A 151 -11.81 -6.11 27.16
CA HIS A 151 -12.64 -5.72 28.29
C HIS A 151 -11.80 -5.54 29.55
N PRO A 152 -12.21 -4.70 30.51
CA PRO A 152 -11.49 -4.52 31.77
C PRO A 152 -11.31 -5.86 32.53
N GLY A 153 -10.12 -6.05 33.08
CA GLY A 153 -9.79 -7.26 33.85
C GLY A 153 -9.44 -8.50 33.01
N ILE A 154 -9.44 -8.39 31.69
CA ILE A 154 -9.11 -9.50 30.79
C ILE A 154 -7.61 -9.56 30.53
N THR A 155 -7.05 -10.76 30.69
CA THR A 155 -5.69 -11.10 30.25
C THR A 155 -5.76 -11.85 28.93
N LYS A 156 -5.00 -11.40 27.94
CA LYS A 156 -4.81 -12.05 26.62
C LYS A 156 -3.34 -12.42 26.43
N GLY A 157 -3.05 -13.26 25.44
CA GLY A 157 -1.68 -13.71 25.16
C GLY A 157 -1.41 -15.07 25.76
N GLN A 158 -0.42 -15.19 26.66
CA GLN A 158 0.04 -16.45 27.25
C GLN A 158 0.65 -17.40 26.19
N HIS A 159 1.33 -16.85 25.20
CA HIS A 159 2.01 -17.60 24.14
C HIS A 159 3.30 -16.86 23.74
N TRP A 160 4.11 -17.53 22.95
CA TRP A 160 5.33 -16.96 22.37
C TRP A 160 5.42 -17.27 20.87
N HIS A 161 6.30 -16.57 20.18
CA HIS A 161 6.58 -16.78 18.76
C HIS A 161 8.09 -17.00 18.56
N ASN A 162 8.46 -17.98 17.74
CA ASN A 162 9.88 -18.29 17.49
C ASN A 162 10.55 -17.29 16.53
N SER A 163 9.79 -16.72 15.59
CA SER A 163 10.32 -15.87 14.52
C SER A 163 9.53 -14.58 14.30
N LYS A 164 8.33 -14.49 14.84
CA LYS A 164 7.46 -13.31 14.70
C LYS A 164 7.80 -12.32 15.80
N TRP A 165 8.08 -11.09 15.44
CA TRP A 165 8.10 -9.96 16.36
C TRP A 165 6.78 -9.18 16.27
N GLU A 166 6.43 -8.50 17.32
CA GLU A 166 5.23 -7.66 17.38
C GLU A 166 5.56 -6.31 17.99
N LEU A 167 4.78 -5.29 17.62
CA LEU A 167 4.81 -3.97 18.21
C LEU A 167 3.44 -3.69 18.79
N PHE A 168 3.36 -3.53 20.12
CA PHE A 168 2.13 -3.19 20.81
C PHE A 168 2.08 -1.70 21.12
N ILE A 169 0.97 -1.07 20.78
CA ILE A 169 0.72 0.35 21.03
C ILE A 169 -0.67 0.47 21.65
N VAL A 170 -0.75 0.94 22.89
CA VAL A 170 -2.04 1.20 23.56
C VAL A 170 -2.46 2.63 23.24
N VAL A 171 -3.60 2.77 22.53
CA VAL A 171 -4.13 4.05 22.06
C VAL A 171 -5.31 4.55 22.88
N ALA A 172 -5.90 3.70 23.74
CA ALA A 172 -6.99 4.05 24.65
C ALA A 172 -7.02 3.13 25.86
N GLY A 173 -7.44 3.67 27.01
CA GLY A 173 -7.51 2.95 28.28
C GLY A 173 -6.15 2.75 28.95
N HIS A 174 -6.10 1.83 29.91
CA HIS A 174 -4.90 1.49 30.68
C HIS A 174 -4.72 -0.03 30.69
N GLY A 175 -3.47 -0.49 30.69
CA GLY A 175 -3.16 -1.90 30.73
C GLY A 175 -1.76 -2.18 31.28
N LEU A 176 -1.50 -3.47 31.49
CA LEU A 176 -0.19 -4.00 31.84
C LEU A 176 0.23 -4.96 30.73
N ILE A 177 1.38 -4.72 30.13
CA ILE A 177 2.04 -5.67 29.22
C ILE A 177 3.14 -6.38 29.99
N GLN A 178 3.11 -7.72 29.96
CA GLN A 178 4.10 -8.56 30.61
C GLN A 178 4.81 -9.41 29.54
N GLU A 179 6.13 -9.33 29.52
CA GLU A 179 6.98 -10.20 28.73
C GLU A 179 7.75 -11.14 29.66
N ARG A 180 7.73 -12.43 29.36
CA ARG A 180 8.43 -13.43 30.15
C ARG A 180 9.41 -14.20 29.26
N ASN A 181 10.67 -14.21 29.67
CA ASN A 181 11.67 -15.06 29.05
C ASN A 181 11.34 -16.53 29.33
N ILE A 182 11.12 -17.33 28.31
CA ILE A 182 10.72 -18.74 28.44
C ILE A 182 11.84 -19.64 29.01
N ASN A 183 13.11 -19.22 28.89
CA ASN A 183 14.26 -19.99 29.36
C ASN A 183 14.64 -19.67 30.81
N THR A 184 14.63 -18.39 31.20
CA THR A 184 15.01 -17.93 32.53
C THR A 184 13.82 -17.77 33.47
N GLY A 185 12.61 -17.58 32.94
CA GLY A 185 11.42 -17.26 33.71
C GLY A 185 11.34 -15.81 34.18
N GLU A 186 12.32 -14.98 33.86
CA GLU A 186 12.32 -13.55 34.19
C GLU A 186 11.17 -12.84 33.47
N THR A 187 10.49 -11.96 34.20
CA THR A 187 9.36 -11.18 33.69
C THR A 187 9.68 -9.70 33.75
N VAL A 188 9.39 -9.00 32.64
CA VAL A 188 9.43 -7.54 32.56
C VAL A 188 8.00 -7.03 32.37
N GLU A 189 7.66 -5.95 33.04
CA GLU A 189 6.32 -5.36 33.06
C GLU A 189 6.34 -3.91 32.57
N PHE A 190 5.38 -3.56 31.75
CA PHE A 190 5.17 -2.21 31.24
C PHE A 190 3.75 -1.75 31.52
N GLU A 191 3.60 -0.73 32.37
CA GLU A 191 2.33 -0.03 32.48
C GLU A 191 2.14 0.85 31.25
N VAL A 192 1.00 0.72 30.57
CA VAL A 192 0.72 1.40 29.32
C VAL A 192 -0.63 2.11 29.36
N SER A 193 -0.72 3.25 28.69
CA SER A 193 -1.91 4.09 28.71
C SER A 193 -2.13 4.80 27.38
N GLY A 194 -3.39 4.99 27.00
CA GLY A 194 -3.75 5.85 25.89
C GLY A 194 -3.53 7.37 26.16
N ASP A 195 -3.34 7.76 27.42
CA ASP A 195 -3.01 9.15 27.77
C ASP A 195 -1.57 9.50 27.43
N ARG A 196 -0.70 8.49 27.35
CA ARG A 196 0.69 8.59 26.90
C ARG A 196 0.98 7.39 26.01
N ILE A 197 0.93 7.60 24.72
CA ILE A 197 1.12 6.54 23.72
C ILE A 197 2.59 6.13 23.65
N GLU A 198 2.86 4.88 23.96
CA GLU A 198 4.18 4.26 23.92
C GLU A 198 4.12 2.95 23.14
N ALA A 199 5.21 2.60 22.47
CA ALA A 199 5.34 1.36 21.72
C ALA A 199 6.22 0.37 22.50
N ILE A 200 5.73 -0.86 22.65
CA ILE A 200 6.42 -1.96 23.30
C ILE A 200 6.77 -3.00 22.24
N HIS A 201 8.05 -3.34 22.15
CA HIS A 201 8.53 -4.42 21.28
C HIS A 201 8.35 -5.77 21.96
N MET A 202 7.61 -6.66 21.29
CA MET A 202 7.53 -8.08 21.64
C MET A 202 8.55 -8.84 20.79
N ILE A 203 9.62 -9.26 21.41
CA ILE A 203 10.73 -9.96 20.75
C ILE A 203 10.41 -11.44 20.54
N PRO A 204 10.96 -12.09 19.51
CA PRO A 204 10.87 -13.55 19.36
C PRO A 204 11.63 -14.28 20.46
N GLY A 205 11.09 -15.42 20.92
CA GLY A 205 11.75 -16.32 21.88
C GLY A 205 11.17 -16.44 23.25
#